data_21b08755873132dc0c1286887d5a9e3f
#
_entry.id   21b08755873132dc0c1286887d5a9e3f
#
_cell.length_a   1.000
_cell.length_b   1.000
_cell.length_c   1.000
_cell.angle_alpha   90.00
_cell.angle_beta   90.00
_cell.angle_gamma   90.00
#
_symmetry.space_group_name_H-M   'P 1'
#
loop_
_entity.id
_entity.type
_entity.pdbx_description
1 polymer ?
#
loop_
_entity_poly.entity_id
_entity_poly.type
_entity_poly.pdbx_seq_one_letter_code
_entity_poly.pdbx_strand_id
1 'polypeptide(L)'
;MEFHAFHGCLEHEQKLGNTFVVSIGMEIDTSLAGQTDELEHTLNYQLVYDVVKAQMEIPSKLIEHVGQRILDAVFNDFQQIQSLEVKLSKLNPPLGGKVDRVTIELSIKR
;
A
#
# COMPACT_ATOMS: atom_id res chain seq x y z
N MET A 1 7.56 -0.26 0.88
CA MET A 1 7.28 -1.37 1.84
C MET A 1 7.27 -2.68 1.08
N GLU A 2 7.91 -3.69 1.63
CA GLU A 2 7.95 -5.00 0.99
C GLU A 2 7.25 -6.03 1.88
N PHE A 3 6.42 -6.87 1.26
CA PHE A 3 5.65 -7.88 1.99
C PHE A 3 5.67 -9.21 1.24
N HIS A 4 5.71 -10.30 1.99
CA HIS A 4 5.34 -11.61 1.47
C HIS A 4 3.84 -11.79 1.71
N ALA A 5 3.07 -12.02 0.66
CA ALA A 5 1.61 -12.08 0.74
C ALA A 5 1.05 -13.11 -0.25
N PHE A 6 -0.24 -13.40 -0.12
CA PHE A 6 -0.88 -14.53 -0.81
C PHE A 6 -1.97 -14.08 -1.78
N HIS A 7 -1.73 -12.97 -2.46
CA HIS A 7 -2.67 -12.43 -3.45
C HIS A 7 -2.44 -13.08 -4.81
N GLY A 8 -3.51 -13.51 -5.44
CA GLY A 8 -3.45 -14.06 -6.79
C GLY A 8 -4.63 -14.97 -7.08
N CYS A 9 -4.89 -15.21 -8.36
CA CYS A 9 -5.98 -16.07 -8.83
C CYS A 9 -5.61 -17.55 -8.84
N LEU A 10 -4.31 -17.86 -8.95
CA LEU A 10 -3.84 -19.23 -9.06
C LEU A 10 -3.66 -19.88 -7.70
N GLU A 11 -3.96 -21.18 -7.62
CA GLU A 11 -3.87 -21.92 -6.35
C GLU A 11 -2.48 -21.83 -5.72
N HIS A 12 -1.41 -21.97 -6.51
CA HIS A 12 -0.05 -21.91 -5.98
C HIS A 12 0.31 -20.52 -5.46
N GLU A 13 -0.26 -19.45 -6.03
CA GLU A 13 -0.07 -18.09 -5.51
C GLU A 13 -0.70 -17.93 -4.14
N GLN A 14 -1.85 -18.56 -3.92
CA GLN A 14 -2.58 -18.53 -2.67
C GLN A 14 -1.91 -19.36 -1.58
N LYS A 15 -1.16 -20.40 -1.95
CA LYS A 15 -0.48 -21.29 -1.00
C LYS A 15 0.96 -20.88 -0.72
N LEU A 16 1.73 -20.54 -1.76
CA LEU A 16 3.15 -20.22 -1.64
C LEU A 16 3.40 -18.74 -1.46
N GLY A 17 2.49 -17.91 -1.95
CA GLY A 17 2.63 -16.47 -1.90
C GLY A 17 3.64 -15.92 -2.88
N ASN A 18 3.91 -14.62 -2.75
CA ASN A 18 4.87 -13.91 -3.58
C ASN A 18 5.32 -12.66 -2.83
N THR A 19 6.32 -11.99 -3.37
CA THR A 19 6.79 -10.72 -2.86
C THR A 19 6.02 -9.58 -3.53
N PHE A 20 5.51 -8.66 -2.70
CA PHE A 20 4.81 -7.47 -3.14
C PHE A 20 5.52 -6.23 -2.61
N VAL A 21 5.53 -5.17 -3.40
CA VAL A 21 6.08 -3.88 -2.99
C VAL A 21 4.97 -2.84 -3.01
N VAL A 22 4.79 -2.16 -1.89
CA VAL A 22 3.78 -1.09 -1.74
C VAL A 22 4.51 0.23 -1.55
N SER A 23 4.20 1.21 -2.39
CA SER A 23 4.69 2.58 -2.24
C SER A 23 3.51 3.50 -1.99
N ILE A 24 3.64 4.34 -0.96
CA ILE A 24 2.60 5.30 -0.57
C ILE A 24 3.16 6.71 -0.75
N GLY A 25 2.47 7.52 -1.55
CA GLY A 25 2.73 8.95 -1.66
C GLY A 25 1.60 9.72 -1.00
N MET A 26 1.93 10.65 -0.12
CA MET A 26 0.93 11.41 0.62
C MET A 26 1.26 12.90 0.57
N GLU A 27 0.21 13.71 0.41
CA GLU A 27 0.31 15.16 0.57
C GLU A 27 -0.35 15.55 1.89
N ILE A 28 0.44 16.12 2.79
CA ILE A 28 0.00 16.59 4.11
C ILE A 28 0.58 17.99 4.36
N ASP A 29 -0.01 18.71 5.31
CA ASP A 29 0.58 19.97 5.77
C ASP A 29 1.66 19.66 6.82
N THR A 30 2.90 19.99 6.49
CA THR A 30 4.05 19.75 7.37
C THR A 30 4.49 20.98 8.15
N SER A 31 3.77 22.12 8.04
CA SER A 31 4.20 23.41 8.57
C SER A 31 4.41 23.38 10.08
N LEU A 32 3.43 22.86 10.83
CA LEU A 32 3.51 22.87 12.29
C LEU A 32 4.59 21.90 12.79
N ALA A 33 4.67 20.72 12.26
CA ALA A 33 5.71 19.76 12.60
C ALA A 33 7.10 20.30 12.28
N GLY A 34 7.25 21.01 11.16
CA GLY A 34 8.49 21.64 10.75
C GLY A 34 8.95 22.73 11.71
N GLN A 35 8.03 23.39 12.40
CA GLN A 35 8.33 24.43 13.39
C GLN A 35 8.61 23.85 14.78
N THR A 36 7.90 22.81 15.18
CA THR A 36 7.88 22.34 16.57
C THR A 36 8.72 21.10 16.83
N ASP A 37 9.00 20.30 15.79
CA ASP A 37 9.69 19.01 15.93
C ASP A 37 8.95 18.03 16.84
N GLU A 38 7.60 18.16 16.92
CA GLU A 38 6.77 17.30 17.74
C GLU A 38 6.03 16.27 16.89
N LEU A 39 6.11 15.00 17.26
CA LEU A 39 5.46 13.90 16.52
C LEU A 39 3.94 14.10 16.43
N GLU A 40 3.32 14.64 17.47
CA GLU A 40 1.88 14.87 17.50
C GLU A 40 1.39 15.89 16.48
N HIS A 41 2.31 16.69 15.89
CA HIS A 41 1.99 17.70 14.88
C HIS A 41 2.15 17.20 13.45
N THR A 42 2.42 15.91 13.26
CA THR A 42 2.56 15.33 11.94
C THR A 42 1.78 14.01 11.85
N LEU A 43 1.77 13.44 10.65
CA LEU A 43 1.25 12.09 10.44
C LEU A 43 2.34 11.08 10.84
N ASN A 44 2.03 10.18 11.77
CA ASN A 44 2.95 9.13 12.18
C ASN A 44 2.95 8.01 11.13
N TYR A 45 4.01 7.93 10.33
CA TYR A 45 4.09 6.96 9.25
C TYR A 45 4.23 5.51 9.73
N GLN A 46 4.58 5.27 10.99
CA GLN A 46 4.51 3.92 11.56
C GLN A 46 3.06 3.41 11.55
N LEU A 47 2.10 4.29 11.86
CA LEU A 47 0.67 3.94 11.86
C LEU A 47 0.18 3.66 10.44
N VAL A 48 0.69 4.41 9.46
CA VAL A 48 0.38 4.15 8.03
C VAL A 48 0.89 2.78 7.62
N TYR A 49 2.12 2.45 7.98
CA TYR A 49 2.70 1.12 7.72
C TYR A 49 1.84 0.01 8.33
N ASP A 50 1.39 0.19 9.57
CA ASP A 50 0.57 -0.81 10.27
C ASP A 50 -0.77 -1.05 9.55
N VAL A 51 -1.40 0.02 9.06
CA VAL A 51 -2.64 -0.09 8.28
C VAL A 51 -2.40 -0.84 6.97
N VAL A 52 -1.35 -0.49 6.24
CA VAL A 52 -1.00 -1.17 4.98
C VAL A 52 -0.72 -2.66 5.24
N LYS A 53 0.07 -2.96 6.26
CA LYS A 53 0.42 -4.34 6.61
C LYS A 53 -0.84 -5.17 6.90
N ALA A 54 -1.79 -4.62 7.67
CA ALA A 54 -3.04 -5.30 7.98
C ALA A 54 -3.83 -5.66 6.72
N GLN A 55 -3.87 -4.75 5.75
CA GLN A 55 -4.56 -5.02 4.47
C GLN A 55 -3.82 -6.04 3.63
N MET A 56 -2.48 -6.03 3.64
CA MET A 56 -1.69 -7.01 2.90
C MET A 56 -1.83 -8.43 3.43
N GLU A 57 -2.15 -8.59 4.71
CA GLU A 57 -2.35 -9.89 5.35
C GLU A 57 -3.67 -10.56 4.96
N ILE A 58 -4.61 -9.82 4.37
CA ILE A 58 -5.90 -10.37 3.92
C ILE A 58 -5.75 -10.77 2.45
N PRO A 59 -5.78 -12.07 2.10
CA PRO A 59 -5.61 -12.51 0.72
C PRO A 59 -6.72 -11.97 -0.20
N SER A 60 -6.35 -11.62 -1.42
CA SER A 60 -7.27 -11.25 -2.50
C SER A 60 -6.82 -11.92 -3.79
N LYS A 61 -7.76 -12.13 -4.71
CA LYS A 61 -7.46 -12.69 -6.01
C LYS A 61 -6.74 -11.69 -6.92
N LEU A 62 -7.10 -10.41 -6.81
CA LEU A 62 -6.62 -9.35 -7.69
C LEU A 62 -5.85 -8.31 -6.90
N ILE A 63 -4.71 -7.88 -7.43
CA ILE A 63 -3.93 -6.80 -6.79
C ILE A 63 -4.68 -5.48 -6.80
N GLU A 64 -5.56 -5.25 -7.78
CA GLU A 64 -6.45 -4.08 -7.83
C GLU A 64 -7.35 -4.01 -6.61
N HIS A 65 -7.86 -5.13 -6.15
CA HIS A 65 -8.72 -5.18 -4.96
C HIS A 65 -7.93 -4.85 -3.69
N VAL A 66 -6.73 -5.41 -3.54
CA VAL A 66 -5.85 -5.09 -2.42
C VAL A 66 -5.48 -3.61 -2.44
N GLY A 67 -5.11 -3.08 -3.62
CA GLY A 67 -4.77 -1.68 -3.78
C GLY A 67 -5.90 -0.76 -3.35
N GLN A 68 -7.14 -1.09 -3.73
CA GLN A 68 -8.32 -0.31 -3.35
C GLN A 68 -8.54 -0.34 -1.83
N ARG A 69 -8.39 -1.52 -1.19
CA ARG A 69 -8.53 -1.63 0.26
C ARG A 69 -7.48 -0.79 1.00
N ILE A 70 -6.23 -0.79 0.50
CA ILE A 70 -5.16 0.03 1.07
C ILE A 70 -5.50 1.51 0.93
N LEU A 71 -5.90 1.94 -0.27
CA LEU A 71 -6.26 3.32 -0.54
C LEU A 71 -7.37 3.79 0.41
N ASP A 72 -8.44 3.01 0.51
CA ASP A 72 -9.60 3.35 1.34
C ASP A 72 -9.22 3.40 2.82
N ALA A 73 -8.50 2.39 3.32
CA ALA A 73 -8.15 2.32 4.73
C ALA A 73 -7.24 3.47 5.16
N VAL A 74 -6.21 3.76 4.38
CA VAL A 74 -5.27 4.84 4.70
C VAL A 74 -5.97 6.20 4.61
N PHE A 75 -6.75 6.42 3.57
CA PHE A 75 -7.42 7.70 3.38
C PHE A 75 -8.47 7.97 4.45
N ASN A 76 -9.20 6.95 4.87
CA ASN A 76 -10.22 7.07 5.93
C ASN A 76 -9.62 7.21 7.32
N ASP A 77 -8.53 6.50 7.61
CA ASP A 77 -7.93 6.52 8.95
C ASP A 77 -7.11 7.79 9.24
N PHE A 78 -6.63 8.46 8.19
CA PHE A 78 -5.75 9.63 8.35
C PHE A 78 -6.35 10.85 7.65
N GLN A 79 -7.19 11.59 8.36
CA GLN A 79 -7.94 12.72 7.82
C GLN A 79 -7.04 13.91 7.40
N GLN A 80 -5.82 13.98 7.92
CA GLN A 80 -4.86 15.02 7.55
C GLN A 80 -4.27 14.83 6.15
N ILE A 81 -4.45 13.66 5.53
CA ILE A 81 -3.98 13.41 4.16
C ILE A 81 -4.90 14.15 3.18
N GLN A 82 -4.32 15.03 2.37
CA GLN A 82 -5.07 15.78 1.35
C GLN A 82 -5.14 15.01 0.04
N SER A 83 -4.05 14.35 -0.33
CA SER A 83 -4.03 13.47 -1.49
C SER A 83 -3.20 12.24 -1.16
N LEU A 84 -3.57 11.11 -1.76
CA LEU A 84 -2.95 9.82 -1.51
C LEU A 84 -2.74 9.10 -2.84
N GLU A 85 -1.55 8.55 -3.01
CA GLU A 85 -1.21 7.70 -4.15
C GLU A 85 -0.69 6.38 -3.62
N VAL A 86 -1.20 5.28 -4.17
CA VAL A 86 -0.79 3.91 -3.84
C VAL A 86 -0.27 3.26 -5.10
N LYS A 87 0.96 2.74 -5.05
CA LYS A 87 1.52 1.86 -6.07
C LYS A 87 1.72 0.49 -5.46
N LEU A 88 1.19 -0.52 -6.10
CA LEU A 88 1.31 -1.91 -5.65
C LEU A 88 1.90 -2.75 -6.77
N SER A 89 3.02 -3.40 -6.50
CA SER A 89 3.72 -4.25 -7.46
C SER A 89 3.74 -5.69 -6.98
N LYS A 90 3.47 -6.61 -7.90
CA LYS A 90 3.72 -8.05 -7.73
C LYS A 90 5.02 -8.36 -8.45
N LEU A 91 6.02 -8.85 -7.73
CA LEU A 91 7.31 -9.21 -8.31
C LEU A 91 7.24 -10.57 -8.96
N ASN A 92 7.96 -10.72 -10.08
CA ASN A 92 8.08 -11.98 -10.80
C ASN A 92 6.74 -12.71 -10.99
N PRO A 93 5.76 -12.07 -11.64
CA PRO A 93 4.44 -12.68 -11.80
C PRO A 93 4.55 -13.94 -12.67
N PRO A 94 3.76 -15.01 -12.37
CA PRO A 94 3.87 -16.30 -13.05
C PRO A 94 3.17 -16.28 -14.42
N LEU A 95 3.78 -15.63 -15.40
CA LEU A 95 3.19 -15.40 -16.73
C LEU A 95 3.77 -16.33 -17.81
N GLY A 96 4.65 -17.27 -17.43
CA GLY A 96 5.29 -18.17 -18.41
C GLY A 96 6.46 -17.55 -19.14
N GLY A 97 6.85 -16.33 -18.82
CA GLY A 97 7.98 -15.61 -19.36
C GLY A 97 8.65 -14.78 -18.28
N LYS A 98 9.77 -14.16 -18.62
CA LYS A 98 10.50 -13.32 -17.66
C LYS A 98 9.92 -11.91 -17.65
N VAL A 99 9.13 -11.60 -16.63
CA VAL A 99 8.58 -10.27 -16.37
C VAL A 99 9.01 -9.87 -14.96
N ASP A 100 9.66 -8.71 -14.84
CA ASP A 100 10.17 -8.24 -13.54
C ASP A 100 9.05 -8.02 -12.55
N ARG A 101 8.04 -7.25 -12.92
CA ARG A 101 6.90 -6.97 -12.07
C ARG A 101 5.69 -6.46 -12.84
N VAL A 102 4.54 -6.55 -12.22
CA VAL A 102 3.32 -5.87 -12.65
C VAL A 102 2.95 -4.87 -11.57
N THR A 103 2.67 -3.63 -11.96
CA THR A 103 2.38 -2.54 -11.04
C THR A 103 1.04 -1.90 -11.36
N ILE A 104 0.24 -1.65 -10.33
CA ILE A 104 -0.96 -0.81 -10.43
C ILE A 104 -0.75 0.47 -9.64
N GLU A 105 -1.42 1.53 -10.06
CA GLU A 105 -1.39 2.82 -9.38
C GLU A 105 -2.83 3.30 -9.16
N LEU A 106 -3.11 3.76 -7.94
CA LEU A 106 -4.39 4.33 -7.56
C LEU A 106 -4.14 5.65 -6.83
N SER A 107 -5.04 6.60 -6.99
CA SER A 107 -4.92 7.89 -6.31
C SER A 107 -6.29 8.42 -5.93
N ILE A 108 -6.30 9.26 -4.88
CA ILE A 108 -7.50 9.93 -4.40
C ILE A 108 -7.08 11.25 -3.75
N LYS A 109 -7.94 12.24 -3.82
CA LYS A 109 -7.75 13.50 -3.07
C LYS A 109 -9.07 14.01 -2.54
N ARG A 110 -8.97 14.80 -1.46
CA ARG A 110 -10.15 15.42 -0.85
C ARG A 110 -10.69 16.60 -1.65
#